data_6b050234b9b576d24fdacabf5adf72b2
#
_entry.id   6b050234b9b576d24fdacabf5adf72b2
#
_cell.length_a   1.000
_cell.length_b   1.000
_cell.length_c   1.000
_cell.angle_alpha   90.00
_cell.angle_beta   90.00
_cell.angle_gamma   90.00
#
_symmetry.space_group_name_H-M   'P 1'
#
loop_
_entity.id
_entity.type
_entity.pdbx_description
1 polymer ?
#
loop_
_entity_poly.entity_id
_entity_poly.type
_entity_poly.pdbx_seq_one_letter_code
_entity_poly.pdbx_strand_id
1 'polypeptide(L)'
;MLFERITASGVGLTIGSIGTATVNNITFRDCFMHHTWKGIYMKFRGGDTSVGGRIKNVLYENIFIEEPEQFAIWIGPAQQYFDECSIFYPYLGNCSIDENFVYENITLRNVTIEDPLLKYVKTDITQPLT
;
A
#
# COMPACT_ATOMS: atom_id res chain seq x y z
N MET A 1 -1.27 -18.62 3.07
CA MET A 1 -0.68 -18.13 4.35
C MET A 1 -1.67 -17.20 5.01
N LEU A 2 -1.93 -17.40 6.28
CA LEU A 2 -2.87 -16.61 7.07
C LEU A 2 -2.13 -15.86 8.17
N PHE A 3 -2.37 -14.55 8.25
CA PHE A 3 -1.93 -13.68 9.34
C PHE A 3 -3.18 -13.11 9.99
N GLU A 4 -3.40 -13.39 11.26
CA GLU A 4 -4.60 -12.89 11.94
C GLU A 4 -4.32 -12.38 13.35
N ARG A 5 -5.20 -11.51 13.81
CA ARG A 5 -5.14 -10.89 15.14
C ARG A 5 -3.81 -10.23 15.43
N ILE A 6 -3.33 -9.45 14.46
CA ILE A 6 -2.08 -8.71 14.56
C ILE A 6 -2.39 -7.27 14.94
N THR A 7 -1.68 -6.77 15.96
CA THR A 7 -1.58 -5.34 16.23
C THR A 7 -0.23 -4.88 15.73
N ALA A 8 -0.24 -3.99 14.75
CA ALA A 8 0.99 -3.59 14.07
C ALA A 8 1.33 -2.12 14.28
N SER A 9 2.61 -1.83 14.25
CA SER A 9 3.17 -0.48 14.17
C SER A 9 4.15 -0.44 12.99
N GLY A 10 4.75 0.72 12.73
CA GLY A 10 5.70 0.88 11.63
C GLY A 10 5.01 1.08 10.29
N VAL A 11 5.35 0.29 9.29
CA VAL A 11 4.85 0.52 7.92
C VAL A 11 3.40 0.08 7.73
N GLY A 12 2.94 -0.91 8.47
CA GLY A 12 1.63 -1.51 8.31
C GLY A 12 1.72 -2.93 7.74
N LEU A 13 0.59 -3.44 7.26
CA LEU A 13 0.53 -4.77 6.64
C LEU A 13 1.05 -4.68 5.20
N THR A 14 2.32 -5.01 5.03
CA THR A 14 3.05 -4.75 3.78
C THR A 14 3.41 -6.04 3.06
N ILE A 15 3.15 -6.08 1.76
CA ILE A 15 3.68 -7.09 0.85
C ILE A 15 4.63 -6.39 -0.11
N GLY A 16 5.88 -6.74 -0.05
CA GLY A 16 6.90 -6.19 -0.94
C GLY A 16 8.02 -5.45 -0.21
N SER A 17 8.94 -4.93 -0.93
CA SER A 17 8.94 -4.71 -2.40
C SER A 17 9.19 -6.01 -3.15
N ILE A 18 8.31 -6.34 -4.07
CA ILE A 18 8.43 -7.54 -4.90
C ILE A 18 9.14 -7.17 -6.20
N GLY A 19 10.13 -7.95 -6.57
CA GLY A 19 10.83 -7.84 -7.84
C GLY A 19 10.22 -8.79 -8.87
N THR A 20 10.85 -9.95 -9.05
CA THR A 20 10.42 -10.93 -10.06
C THR A 20 9.65 -12.11 -9.47
N ALA A 21 9.44 -12.12 -8.16
CA ALA A 21 8.77 -13.22 -7.48
C ALA A 21 7.26 -13.21 -7.71
N THR A 22 6.64 -14.35 -7.44
CA THR A 22 5.19 -14.47 -7.38
C THR A 22 4.77 -14.66 -5.93
N VAL A 23 3.90 -13.78 -5.44
CA VAL A 23 3.26 -13.90 -4.13
C VAL A 23 1.82 -14.34 -4.37
N ASN A 24 1.38 -15.36 -3.67
CA ASN A 24 0.08 -15.98 -3.89
C ASN A 24 -0.53 -16.49 -2.59
N ASN A 25 -1.84 -16.34 -2.47
CA ASN A 25 -2.63 -16.86 -1.33
C ASN A 25 -2.18 -16.30 0.03
N ILE A 26 -2.37 -15.00 0.21
CA ILE A 26 -2.11 -14.34 1.49
C ILE A 26 -3.42 -13.76 2.02
N THR A 27 -3.71 -14.04 3.27
CA THR A 27 -4.85 -13.47 3.99
C THR A 27 -4.37 -12.76 5.25
N PHE A 28 -4.79 -11.51 5.40
CA PHE A 28 -4.69 -10.77 6.66
C PHE A 28 -6.10 -10.60 7.20
N ARG A 29 -6.33 -11.02 8.44
CA ARG A 29 -7.65 -10.98 9.05
C ARG A 29 -7.59 -10.49 10.49
N ASP A 30 -8.57 -9.68 10.86
CA ASP A 30 -8.72 -9.19 12.24
C ASP A 30 -7.45 -8.49 12.73
N CYS A 31 -6.98 -7.52 11.96
CA CYS A 31 -5.74 -6.80 12.27
C CYS A 31 -6.05 -5.35 12.62
N PHE A 32 -5.28 -4.82 13.57
CA PHE A 32 -5.39 -3.45 14.03
C PHE A 32 -4.06 -2.72 13.85
N MET A 33 -4.10 -1.58 13.17
CA MET A 33 -2.94 -0.71 13.01
C MET A 33 -3.21 0.63 13.68
N HIS A 34 -2.25 1.09 14.49
CA HIS A 34 -2.34 2.38 15.14
C HIS A 34 -1.09 3.18 14.82
N HIS A 35 -1.29 4.36 14.24
CA HIS A 35 -0.23 5.32 13.96
C HIS A 35 0.88 4.71 13.10
N THR A 36 0.49 3.89 12.12
CA THR A 36 1.41 3.32 11.14
C THR A 36 1.65 4.31 10.01
N TRP A 37 2.68 4.09 9.21
CA TRP A 37 2.87 4.89 8.01
C TRP A 37 1.71 4.67 7.05
N LYS A 38 1.43 3.42 6.73
CA LYS A 38 0.25 3.01 5.98
C LYS A 38 -0.48 1.93 6.76
N GLY A 39 -1.65 1.55 6.34
CA GLY A 39 -2.33 0.39 6.87
C GLY A 39 -2.11 -0.83 5.99
N ILE A 40 -2.45 -0.68 4.73
CA ILE A 40 -2.29 -1.73 3.71
C ILE A 40 -1.34 -1.21 2.65
N TYR A 41 -0.26 -1.94 2.42
CA TYR A 41 0.75 -1.52 1.46
C TYR A 41 1.22 -2.73 0.65
N MET A 42 0.86 -2.75 -0.62
CA MET A 42 1.41 -3.73 -1.57
C MET A 42 2.23 -2.97 -2.60
N LYS A 43 3.44 -3.45 -2.86
CA LYS A 43 4.35 -2.70 -3.71
C LYS A 43 5.27 -3.57 -4.55
N PHE A 44 5.46 -3.14 -5.77
CA PHE A 44 6.50 -3.67 -6.64
C PHE A 44 7.73 -2.76 -6.61
N ARG A 45 8.89 -3.36 -6.73
CA ARG A 45 10.16 -2.63 -6.80
C ARG A 45 10.34 -2.05 -8.19
N GLY A 46 10.89 -0.84 -8.26
CA GLY A 46 11.33 -0.28 -9.55
C GLY A 46 12.62 -0.91 -10.04
N GLY A 47 13.09 -0.47 -11.18
CA GLY A 47 14.32 -0.94 -11.80
C GLY A 47 14.07 -1.81 -13.02
N ASP A 48 14.87 -2.86 -13.21
CA ASP A 48 14.70 -3.75 -14.35
C ASP A 48 13.36 -4.49 -14.28
N THR A 49 12.50 -4.20 -15.24
CA THR A 49 11.13 -4.72 -15.27
C THR A 49 10.92 -5.77 -16.35
N SER A 50 11.99 -6.27 -16.98
CA SER A 50 11.90 -7.18 -18.11
C SER A 50 11.14 -8.47 -17.79
N VAL A 51 11.19 -8.94 -16.56
CA VAL A 51 10.49 -10.17 -16.14
C VAL A 51 9.20 -9.85 -15.37
N GLY A 52 9.22 -8.86 -14.50
CA GLY A 52 8.08 -8.50 -13.68
C GLY A 52 7.73 -9.53 -12.61
N GLY A 53 6.98 -9.08 -11.62
CA GLY A 53 6.48 -9.91 -10.53
C GLY A 53 4.96 -9.99 -10.51
N ARG A 54 4.42 -10.84 -9.65
CA ARG A 54 2.99 -11.01 -9.48
C ARG A 54 2.61 -11.07 -8.02
N ILE A 55 1.53 -10.38 -7.67
CA ILE A 55 0.89 -10.49 -6.36
C ILE A 55 -0.56 -10.87 -6.63
N LYS A 56 -0.97 -12.05 -6.18
CA LYS A 56 -2.31 -12.55 -6.50
C LYS A 56 -2.96 -13.31 -5.36
N ASN A 57 -4.29 -13.31 -5.37
CA ASN A 57 -5.11 -13.98 -4.39
C ASN A 57 -4.79 -13.50 -2.97
N VAL A 58 -4.97 -12.20 -2.74
CA VAL A 58 -4.73 -11.58 -1.45
C VAL A 58 -6.05 -11.06 -0.89
N LEU A 59 -6.30 -11.39 0.35
CA LEU A 59 -7.48 -10.93 1.09
C LEU A 59 -7.05 -10.16 2.33
N TYR A 60 -7.55 -8.95 2.46
CA TYR A 60 -7.51 -8.19 3.71
C TYR A 60 -8.94 -8.11 4.23
N GLU A 61 -9.19 -8.66 5.41
CA GLU A 61 -10.54 -8.73 5.97
C GLU A 61 -10.54 -8.29 7.43
N ASN A 62 -11.51 -7.45 7.77
CA ASN A 62 -11.65 -6.90 9.13
C ASN A 62 -10.36 -6.19 9.56
N ILE A 63 -10.01 -5.14 8.86
CA ILE A 63 -8.81 -4.37 9.09
C ILE A 63 -9.20 -3.00 9.63
N PHE A 64 -8.62 -2.62 10.77
CA PHE A 64 -8.83 -1.32 11.37
C PHE A 64 -7.52 -0.54 11.33
N ILE A 65 -7.56 0.64 10.70
CA ILE A 65 -6.40 1.50 10.51
C ILE A 65 -6.70 2.83 11.18
N GLU A 66 -5.98 3.12 12.26
CA GLU A 66 -6.18 4.34 13.05
C GLU A 66 -4.95 5.23 12.94
N GLU A 67 -5.18 6.50 12.63
CA GLU A 67 -4.15 7.54 12.53
C GLU A 67 -2.98 7.17 11.59
N PRO A 68 -3.25 6.75 10.35
CA PRO A 68 -2.14 6.53 9.42
C PRO A 68 -1.47 7.86 9.06
N GLU A 69 -0.15 7.87 9.01
CA GLU A 69 0.63 9.08 8.73
C GLU A 69 0.70 9.43 7.25
N GLN A 70 0.58 8.44 6.39
CA GLN A 70 0.62 8.58 4.94
C GLN A 70 -0.73 8.12 4.35
N PHE A 71 -0.73 7.71 3.08
CA PHE A 71 -1.91 7.07 2.52
C PHE A 71 -2.20 5.78 3.28
N ALA A 72 -3.42 5.64 3.77
CA ALA A 72 -3.80 4.45 4.55
C ALA A 72 -3.71 3.17 3.73
N ILE A 73 -4.00 3.26 2.44
CA ILE A 73 -3.95 2.13 1.51
C ILE A 73 -3.17 2.57 0.28
N TRP A 74 -2.14 1.80 -0.06
CA TRP A 74 -1.40 2.00 -1.30
C TRP A 74 -1.13 0.66 -1.95
N ILE A 75 -1.58 0.51 -3.18
CA ILE A 75 -1.37 -0.69 -3.99
C ILE A 75 -0.77 -0.22 -5.31
N GLY A 76 0.50 -0.48 -5.52
CA GLY A 76 1.18 0.05 -6.70
C GLY A 76 2.69 -0.10 -6.64
N PRO A 77 3.41 0.82 -7.29
CA PRO A 77 4.87 0.84 -7.18
C PRO A 77 5.30 1.29 -5.78
N ALA A 78 6.52 0.96 -5.39
CA ALA A 78 7.07 1.41 -4.12
C ALA A 78 7.15 2.93 -4.09
N GLN A 79 6.65 3.54 -3.03
CA GLN A 79 6.74 4.98 -2.86
C GLN A 79 8.11 5.40 -2.34
N GLN A 80 8.55 6.56 -2.73
CA GLN A 80 9.85 7.13 -2.37
C GLN A 80 9.66 8.55 -1.84
N TYR A 81 10.69 9.10 -1.18
CA TYR A 81 10.64 10.48 -0.73
C TYR A 81 10.71 11.47 -1.90
N PHE A 82 11.51 11.16 -2.88
CA PHE A 82 11.75 12.00 -4.04
C PHE A 82 11.50 11.20 -5.31
N ASP A 83 11.45 11.87 -6.43
CA ASP A 83 11.25 11.30 -7.74
C ASP A 83 9.83 10.77 -7.95
N GLU A 84 9.70 9.82 -8.84
CA GLU A 84 8.42 9.23 -9.16
C GLU A 84 7.86 8.46 -7.98
N CYS A 85 6.55 8.44 -7.85
CA CYS A 85 5.87 7.75 -6.77
C CYS A 85 6.21 8.28 -5.38
N SER A 86 6.34 9.61 -5.27
CA SER A 86 6.64 10.24 -3.99
C SER A 86 5.56 9.96 -2.93
N ILE A 87 5.99 9.88 -1.67
CA ILE A 87 5.06 9.84 -0.54
C ILE A 87 4.40 11.21 -0.32
N PHE A 88 4.92 12.27 -0.92
CA PHE A 88 4.35 13.61 -0.83
C PHE A 88 3.34 13.82 -1.96
N TYR A 89 2.15 14.22 -1.60
CA TYR A 89 1.09 14.51 -2.56
C TYR A 89 0.73 16.00 -2.54
N PRO A 90 0.40 16.62 -3.66
CA PRO A 90 0.36 16.08 -5.02
C PRO A 90 1.75 15.89 -5.60
N TYR A 91 1.87 14.88 -6.42
CA TYR A 91 3.13 14.49 -7.02
C TYR A 91 3.23 15.03 -8.45
N LEU A 92 4.40 15.55 -8.81
CA LEU A 92 4.65 16.08 -10.14
C LEU A 92 5.51 15.09 -10.94
N GLY A 93 4.88 14.23 -11.70
CA GLY A 93 5.57 13.24 -12.51
C GLY A 93 4.72 12.01 -12.78
N ASN A 94 5.32 10.98 -13.33
CA ASN A 94 4.65 9.75 -13.66
C ASN A 94 4.90 8.69 -12.59
N CYS A 95 3.84 8.28 -11.92
CA CYS A 95 3.91 7.15 -10.99
C CYS A 95 3.09 6.02 -11.56
N SER A 96 3.76 5.02 -12.13
CA SER A 96 3.12 3.87 -12.74
C SER A 96 3.92 2.61 -12.46
N ILE A 97 3.27 1.47 -12.59
CA ILE A 97 3.96 0.19 -12.62
C ILE A 97 4.10 -0.25 -14.07
N ASP A 98 5.16 -0.98 -14.34
CA ASP A 98 5.37 -1.57 -15.65
C ASP A 98 4.32 -2.64 -15.92
N GLU A 99 3.94 -2.82 -17.18
CA GLU A 99 2.93 -3.79 -17.59
C GLU A 99 3.29 -5.24 -17.26
N ASN A 100 4.56 -5.52 -17.01
CA ASN A 100 5.03 -6.85 -16.62
C ASN A 100 4.75 -7.19 -15.16
N PHE A 101 4.37 -6.20 -14.35
CA PHE A 101 3.98 -6.41 -12.96
C PHE A 101 2.47 -6.51 -12.87
N VAL A 102 1.97 -7.51 -12.16
CA VAL A 102 0.55 -7.81 -12.13
C VAL A 102 0.04 -7.96 -10.71
N TYR A 103 -1.05 -7.22 -10.42
CA TYR A 103 -1.92 -7.47 -9.27
C TYR A 103 -3.15 -8.22 -9.76
N GLU A 104 -3.48 -9.34 -9.13
CA GLU A 104 -4.61 -10.15 -9.54
C GLU A 104 -5.39 -10.67 -8.35
N ASN A 105 -6.71 -10.53 -8.40
CA ASN A 105 -7.62 -10.99 -7.35
C ASN A 105 -7.22 -10.47 -5.96
N ILE A 106 -7.23 -9.16 -5.82
CA ILE A 106 -6.97 -8.47 -4.56
C ILE A 106 -8.30 -8.04 -3.98
N THR A 107 -8.59 -8.46 -2.75
CA THR A 107 -9.86 -8.17 -2.08
C THR A 107 -9.62 -7.45 -0.76
N LEU A 108 -10.31 -6.34 -0.58
CA LEU A 108 -10.37 -5.61 0.68
C LEU A 108 -11.81 -5.69 1.18
N ARG A 109 -12.00 -6.24 2.37
CA ARG A 109 -13.34 -6.46 2.94
C ARG A 109 -13.38 -5.96 4.37
N ASN A 110 -14.36 -5.08 4.65
CA ASN A 110 -14.53 -4.49 5.97
C ASN A 110 -13.25 -3.83 6.48
N VAL A 111 -12.77 -2.84 5.73
CA VAL A 111 -11.61 -2.03 6.10
C VAL A 111 -12.11 -0.68 6.61
N THR A 112 -11.70 -0.34 7.83
CA THR A 112 -12.07 0.94 8.47
C THR A 112 -10.83 1.78 8.65
N ILE A 113 -10.92 3.05 8.24
CA ILE A 113 -9.83 4.03 8.38
C ILE A 113 -10.38 5.17 9.23
N GLU A 114 -9.70 5.46 10.35
CA GLU A 114 -10.08 6.55 11.25
C GLU A 114 -8.93 7.52 11.47
N ASP A 115 -9.28 8.79 11.52
CA ASP A 115 -8.41 9.90 11.90
C ASP A 115 -7.07 9.93 11.14
N PRO A 116 -7.09 9.86 9.79
CA PRO A 116 -5.84 9.90 9.04
C PRO A 116 -5.11 11.22 9.29
N LEU A 117 -3.83 11.15 9.61
CA LEU A 117 -3.03 12.32 9.95
C LEU A 117 -2.63 13.11 8.70
N LEU A 118 -2.53 12.44 7.56
CA LEU A 118 -2.14 13.05 6.28
C LEU A 118 -0.82 13.81 6.38
N LYS A 119 0.10 13.30 7.19
CA LYS A 119 1.35 13.98 7.54
C LYS A 119 2.23 14.23 6.31
N TYR A 120 2.20 13.30 5.37
CA TYR A 120 2.99 13.37 4.14
C TYR A 120 2.14 13.71 2.92
N VAL A 121 0.87 14.00 3.11
CA VAL A 121 -0.03 14.40 2.03
C VAL A 121 -0.13 15.92 2.05
N LYS A 122 0.30 16.55 0.96
CA LYS A 122 0.18 18.00 0.83
C LYS A 122 -1.28 18.35 0.62
N THR A 123 -1.82 19.16 1.52
CA THR A 123 -3.18 19.67 1.37
C THR A 123 -3.14 21.06 0.79
N ASP A 124 -3.82 21.23 -0.33
CA ASP A 124 -4.04 22.55 -0.96
C ASP A 124 -5.52 22.62 -1.25
N ILE A 125 -6.19 23.58 -0.64
CA ILE A 125 -7.64 23.76 -0.78
C ILE A 125 -8.04 24.11 -2.22
N THR A 126 -7.10 24.49 -3.07
CA THR A 126 -7.35 24.79 -4.48
C THR A 126 -7.28 23.56 -5.38
N GLN A 127 -6.83 22.41 -4.85
CA GLN A 127 -6.66 21.18 -5.61
C GLN A 127 -7.42 20.05 -4.94
N PRO A 128 -8.20 19.25 -5.69
CA PRO A 128 -8.86 18.10 -5.11
C PRO A 128 -7.85 17.02 -4.73
N LEU A 129 -8.13 16.35 -3.62
CA LEU A 129 -7.37 15.17 -3.20
C LEU A 129 -7.94 13.97 -3.94
N THR A 130 -7.31 13.58 -5.00
CA THR A 130 -7.71 12.42 -5.82
C THR A 130 -6.62 11.39 -5.90
#